data_d62df41060eef3821d0171ad8d191c9a
#
_entry.id   d62df41060eef3821d0171ad8d191c9a
#
_cell.length_a   1.000
_cell.length_b   1.000
_cell.length_c   1.000
_cell.angle_alpha   90.00
_cell.angle_beta   90.00
_cell.angle_gamma   90.00
#
_symmetry.space_group_name_H-M   'P 1'
#
loop_
_entity.id
_entity.type
_entity.pdbx_description
1 polymer ?
#
loop_
_entity_poly.entity_id
_entity_poly.type
_entity_poly.pdbx_seq_one_letter_code
_entity_poly.pdbx_strand_id
1 'polypeptide(L)'
;MALQTVDDVQERRKRMERRGRQLLDGLDSLKLDVLENRNPTQTLVKLKSVLESAREDSGDAELDSLIDQIELRAEVELAKLARR
;
A
#
# COMPACT_ATOMS: atom_id res chain seq x y z
N MET A 1 8.83 -1.48 -31.68
CA MET A 1 7.95 -2.24 -30.80
C MET A 1 8.69 -2.76 -29.57
N ALA A 2 9.87 -3.36 -29.76
CA ALA A 2 10.67 -3.84 -28.62
C ALA A 2 11.07 -2.71 -27.67
N LEU A 3 11.34 -1.52 -28.20
CA LEU A 3 11.69 -0.35 -27.37
C LEU A 3 10.56 0.10 -26.47
N GLN A 4 9.31 0.07 -26.98
CA GLN A 4 8.16 0.43 -26.19
C GLN A 4 7.92 -0.58 -25.06
N THR A 5 8.11 -1.86 -25.35
CA THR A 5 7.97 -2.92 -24.36
C THR A 5 8.99 -2.76 -23.24
N VAL A 6 10.23 -2.41 -23.59
CA VAL A 6 11.29 -2.19 -22.59
C VAL A 6 10.96 -0.96 -21.73
N ASP A 7 10.51 0.13 -22.36
CA ASP A 7 10.13 1.33 -21.64
C ASP A 7 8.95 1.08 -20.70
N ASP A 8 7.97 0.31 -21.14
CA ASP A 8 6.82 -0.06 -20.31
C ASP A 8 7.23 -0.87 -19.09
N VAL A 9 8.15 -1.81 -19.28
CA VAL A 9 8.69 -2.63 -18.18
C VAL A 9 9.44 -1.76 -17.19
N GLN A 10 10.28 -0.84 -17.67
CA GLN A 10 11.03 0.07 -16.81
C GLN A 10 10.12 1.03 -16.05
N GLU A 11 9.10 1.55 -16.72
CA GLU A 11 8.12 2.43 -16.08
C GLU A 11 7.34 1.70 -15.00
N ARG A 12 6.94 0.46 -15.27
CA ARG A 12 6.24 -0.37 -14.29
C ARG A 12 7.12 -0.62 -13.07
N ARG A 13 8.40 -0.94 -13.32
CA ARG A 13 9.36 -1.19 -12.23
C ARG A 13 9.51 0.06 -11.35
N LYS A 14 9.64 1.24 -11.97
CA LYS A 14 9.76 2.49 -11.23
C LYS A 14 8.52 2.77 -10.38
N ARG A 15 7.34 2.51 -10.92
CA ARG A 15 6.09 2.67 -10.16
C ARG A 15 6.05 1.71 -8.97
N MET A 16 6.45 0.46 -9.18
CA MET A 16 6.48 -0.53 -8.11
C MET A 16 7.47 -0.15 -7.02
N GLU A 17 8.63 0.37 -7.40
CA GLU A 17 9.64 0.83 -6.45
C GLU A 17 9.13 2.01 -5.63
N ARG A 18 8.45 2.97 -6.26
CA ARG A 18 7.86 4.10 -5.55
C ARG A 18 6.79 3.65 -4.56
N ARG A 19 5.95 2.72 -4.98
CA ARG A 19 4.93 2.17 -4.09
C ARG A 19 5.53 1.41 -2.92
N GLY A 20 6.57 0.63 -3.20
CA GLY A 20 7.31 -0.06 -2.14
C GLY A 20 7.83 0.91 -1.10
N ARG A 21 8.42 2.02 -1.54
CA ARG A 21 8.91 3.06 -0.63
C ARG A 21 7.77 3.71 0.14
N GLN A 22 6.65 3.99 -0.53
CA GLN A 22 5.48 4.57 0.13
C GLN A 22 4.91 3.64 1.20
N LEU A 23 4.89 2.33 0.92
CA LEU A 23 4.45 1.34 1.89
C LEU A 23 5.38 1.28 3.08
N LEU A 24 6.70 1.27 2.84
CA LEU A 24 7.69 1.28 3.91
C LEU A 24 7.58 2.54 4.77
N ASP A 25 7.44 3.70 4.12
CA ASP A 25 7.26 4.96 4.83
C ASP A 25 5.97 4.96 5.66
N GLY A 26 4.90 4.40 5.10
CA GLY A 26 3.64 4.27 5.81
C GLY A 26 3.74 3.37 7.02
N LEU A 27 4.47 2.25 6.90
CA LEU A 27 4.69 1.35 8.02
C LEU A 27 5.54 2.00 9.11
N ASP A 28 6.55 2.77 8.73
CA ASP A 28 7.36 3.54 9.68
C ASP A 28 6.52 4.59 10.40
N SER A 29 5.65 5.28 9.67
CA SER A 29 4.73 6.25 10.26
C SER A 29 3.77 5.59 11.25
N LEU A 30 3.27 4.42 10.89
CA LEU A 30 2.38 3.65 11.75
C LEU A 30 3.09 3.24 13.04
N LYS A 31 4.34 2.80 12.93
CA LYS A 31 5.17 2.46 14.07
C LYS A 31 5.34 3.66 15.00
N LEU A 32 5.62 4.84 14.44
CA LEU A 32 5.75 6.06 15.21
C LEU A 32 4.42 6.44 15.88
N ASP A 33 3.30 6.29 15.17
CA ASP A 33 1.99 6.57 15.74
C ASP A 33 1.73 5.70 16.98
N VAL A 34 2.08 4.43 16.90
CA VAL A 34 1.94 3.50 18.03
C VAL A 34 2.85 3.91 19.19
N LEU A 35 4.12 4.17 18.89
CA LEU A 35 5.11 4.53 19.91
C LEU A 35 4.78 5.84 20.60
N GLU A 36 4.23 6.81 19.88
CA GLU A 36 3.90 8.13 20.40
C GLU A 36 2.44 8.24 20.82
N ASN A 37 1.71 7.14 20.81
CA ASN A 37 0.30 7.07 21.18
C ASN A 37 -0.57 8.04 20.37
N ARG A 38 -0.28 8.14 19.06
CA ARG A 38 -1.08 8.94 18.13
C ARG A 38 -2.19 8.11 17.51
N ASN A 39 -3.21 8.79 17.01
CA ASN A 39 -4.27 8.13 16.26
C ASN A 39 -3.76 7.75 14.87
N PRO A 40 -3.70 6.45 14.50
CA PRO A 40 -3.13 6.02 13.22
C PRO A 40 -4.10 6.06 12.04
N THR A 41 -5.29 6.65 12.20
CA THR A 41 -6.33 6.61 11.17
C THR A 41 -5.85 7.14 9.82
N GLN A 42 -5.20 8.30 9.80
CA GLN A 42 -4.73 8.89 8.54
C GLN A 42 -3.65 8.04 7.88
N THR A 43 -2.75 7.48 8.68
CA THR A 43 -1.70 6.60 8.18
C THR A 43 -2.31 5.35 7.54
N LEU A 44 -3.32 4.76 8.18
CA LEU A 44 -4.01 3.58 7.64
C LEU A 44 -4.76 3.91 6.34
N VAL A 45 -5.39 5.07 6.27
CA VAL A 45 -6.07 5.51 5.05
C VAL A 45 -5.08 5.65 3.89
N LYS A 46 -3.92 6.24 4.14
CA LYS A 46 -2.88 6.39 3.13
C LYS A 46 -2.34 5.03 2.67
N LEU A 47 -2.09 4.12 3.62
CA LEU A 47 -1.62 2.77 3.30
C LEU A 47 -2.64 2.03 2.44
N LYS A 48 -3.92 2.14 2.77
CA LYS A 48 -4.98 1.53 1.97
C LYS A 48 -4.95 2.06 0.54
N SER A 49 -4.81 3.37 0.36
CA SER A 49 -4.76 3.98 -0.95
C SER A 49 -3.57 3.48 -1.77
N VAL A 50 -2.39 3.35 -1.16
CA VAL A 50 -1.21 2.83 -1.83
C VAL A 50 -1.41 1.37 -2.24
N LEU A 51 -2.03 0.57 -1.37
CA LEU A 51 -2.32 -0.84 -1.66
C LEU A 51 -3.30 -0.99 -2.82
N GLU A 52 -4.34 -0.17 -2.87
CA GLU A 52 -5.30 -0.17 -3.97
C GLU A 52 -4.62 0.14 -5.30
N SER A 53 -3.71 1.13 -5.31
CA SER A 53 -2.94 1.46 -6.51
C SER A 53 -2.03 0.32 -6.93
N ALA A 54 -1.38 -0.34 -5.98
CA ALA A 54 -0.50 -1.48 -6.26
C ALA A 54 -1.30 -2.64 -6.88
N ARG A 55 -2.51 -2.87 -6.38
CA ARG A 55 -3.39 -3.92 -6.90
C ARG A 55 -3.75 -3.68 -8.37
N GLU A 56 -4.06 -2.44 -8.73
CA GLU A 56 -4.42 -2.10 -10.10
C GLU A 56 -3.30 -2.41 -11.09
N ASP A 57 -2.05 -2.29 -10.66
CA ASP A 57 -0.89 -2.43 -11.54
C ASP A 57 -0.20 -3.77 -11.46
N SER A 58 -0.54 -4.63 -10.52
CA SER A 58 0.24 -5.85 -10.27
C SER A 58 0.12 -6.88 -11.40
N GLY A 59 -1.10 -7.09 -11.90
CA GLY A 59 -1.35 -8.11 -12.90
C GLY A 59 -1.05 -9.53 -12.44
N ASP A 60 -0.82 -9.73 -11.15
CA ASP A 60 -0.46 -11.00 -10.53
C ASP A 60 -1.53 -11.40 -9.53
N ALA A 61 -2.19 -12.52 -9.77
CA ALA A 61 -3.32 -12.96 -8.95
C ALA A 61 -2.91 -13.29 -7.50
N GLU A 62 -1.72 -13.84 -7.30
CA GLU A 62 -1.24 -14.14 -5.96
C GLU A 62 -0.96 -12.86 -5.17
N LEU A 63 -0.33 -11.89 -5.84
CA LEU A 63 -0.06 -10.59 -5.23
C LEU A 63 -1.38 -9.86 -4.93
N ASP A 64 -2.34 -9.92 -5.85
CA ASP A 64 -3.65 -9.30 -5.64
C ASP A 64 -4.36 -9.90 -4.43
N SER A 65 -4.29 -11.22 -4.27
CA SER A 65 -4.87 -11.90 -3.12
C SER A 65 -4.24 -11.45 -1.80
N LEU A 66 -2.91 -11.31 -1.80
CA LEU A 66 -2.18 -10.83 -0.64
C LEU A 66 -2.58 -9.39 -0.29
N ILE A 67 -2.67 -8.54 -1.31
CA ILE A 67 -3.09 -7.15 -1.14
C ILE A 67 -4.51 -7.08 -0.58
N ASP A 68 -5.42 -7.93 -1.08
CA ASP A 68 -6.79 -8.00 -0.57
C ASP A 68 -6.81 -8.31 0.94
N GLN A 69 -5.96 -9.24 1.38
CA GLN A 69 -5.87 -9.59 2.79
C GLN A 69 -5.37 -8.42 3.63
N ILE A 70 -4.39 -7.70 3.13
CA ILE A 70 -3.84 -6.52 3.82
C ILE A 70 -4.87 -5.41 3.88
N GLU A 71 -5.57 -5.14 2.78
CA GLU A 71 -6.64 -4.14 2.75
C GLU A 71 -7.75 -4.47 3.74
N LEU A 72 -8.17 -5.71 3.78
CA LEU A 72 -9.20 -6.15 4.72
C LEU A 72 -8.76 -5.91 6.16
N ARG A 73 -7.51 -6.24 6.48
CA ARG A 73 -6.97 -6.00 7.81
C ARG A 73 -6.95 -4.51 8.15
N ALA A 74 -6.54 -3.68 7.19
CA ALA A 74 -6.52 -2.23 7.39
C ALA A 74 -7.92 -1.70 7.65
N GLU A 75 -8.92 -2.17 6.92
CA GLU A 75 -10.31 -1.77 7.12
C GLU A 75 -10.84 -2.17 8.48
N VAL A 76 -10.47 -3.37 8.95
CA VAL A 76 -10.85 -3.85 10.28
C VAL A 76 -10.25 -2.93 11.35
N GLU A 77 -8.98 -2.57 11.22
CA GLU A 77 -8.33 -1.69 12.19
C GLU A 77 -8.93 -0.28 12.17
N LEU A 78 -9.26 0.25 10.98
CA LEU A 78 -9.94 1.54 10.87
C LEU A 78 -11.32 1.51 11.54
N ALA A 79 -12.07 0.44 11.36
CA ALA A 79 -13.37 0.28 11.97
C ALA A 79 -13.27 0.25 13.50
N LYS A 80 -12.26 -0.41 14.03
CA LYS A 80 -12.01 -0.44 15.48
C LYS A 80 -11.72 0.96 16.02
N LEU A 81 -10.91 1.74 15.29
CA LEU A 81 -10.60 3.11 15.69
C LEU A 81 -11.82 4.00 15.67
N ALA A 82 -12.71 3.81 14.70
CA ALA A 82 -13.92 4.61 14.57
C ALA A 82 -14.90 4.36 15.72
N ARG A 83 -14.80 3.21 16.39
CA ARG A 83 -15.68 2.86 17.51
C ARG A 83 -15.23 3.45 18.85
N ARG A 84 -14.06 4.04 18.90
CA ARG A 84 -13.60 4.74 20.10
C ARG A 84 -14.27 6.11 20.21
#